data_29e5a6f06de482408dd78bccd440a36d
#
_entry.id   29e5a6f06de482408dd78bccd440a36d
#
_cell.length_a   1.000
_cell.length_b   1.000
_cell.length_c   1.000
_cell.angle_alpha   90.00
_cell.angle_beta   90.00
_cell.angle_gamma   90.00
#
_symmetry.space_group_name_H-M   'P 1'
#
loop_
_entity.id
_entity.type
_entity.pdbx_description
1 polymer ?
#
loop_
_entity_poly.entity_id
_entity_poly.type
_entity_poly.pdbx_seq_one_letter_code
_entity_poly.pdbx_strand_id
1 'polypeptide(L)'
;MSSDPEPDDTDLKAQSRNAFALILAKLGRRDHTENELERALGRKGFSEEAVGAALRRAKREGLVNDERLAGTIARINARSGKRGPLRVVATLRQKGIPKEAAQAAAKEAFAGSEEGQTNLVRFATRLLARAKGDTIREKRVRVVRSLMGRGFGLSQARKALGLAENALIEENTRHDADE
;
A
#
# COMPACT_ATOMS: atom_id res chain seq x y z
N MET A 1 36.17 -22.95 -26.02
CA MET A 1 35.49 -21.65 -26.05
C MET A 1 34.22 -21.88 -26.83
N SER A 2 33.13 -22.17 -26.14
CA SER A 2 31.80 -22.35 -26.76
C SER A 2 31.17 -20.96 -26.84
N SER A 3 31.08 -20.44 -28.03
CA SER A 3 30.28 -19.23 -28.31
C SER A 3 28.84 -19.67 -28.27
N ASP A 4 28.11 -19.31 -27.22
CA ASP A 4 26.65 -19.37 -27.26
C ASP A 4 26.18 -18.51 -28.43
N PRO A 5 25.31 -19.02 -29.31
CA PRO A 5 24.79 -18.23 -30.43
C PRO A 5 24.01 -17.05 -29.87
N GLU A 6 24.34 -15.85 -30.32
CA GLU A 6 23.53 -14.66 -30.02
C GLU A 6 22.08 -14.96 -30.45
N PRO A 7 21.08 -14.62 -29.63
CA PRO A 7 19.69 -14.90 -29.95
C PRO A 7 19.33 -14.19 -31.28
N ASP A 8 18.80 -14.95 -32.24
CA ASP A 8 18.34 -14.44 -33.54
C ASP A 8 17.32 -13.31 -33.27
N ASP A 9 17.49 -12.17 -33.93
CA ASP A 9 16.60 -10.99 -33.82
C ASP A 9 15.11 -11.36 -34.03
N THR A 10 14.84 -12.40 -34.79
CA THR A 10 13.51 -12.97 -35.02
C THR A 10 12.94 -13.64 -33.78
N ASP A 11 13.76 -14.39 -33.03
CA ASP A 11 13.37 -15.03 -31.76
C ASP A 11 13.12 -14.01 -30.67
N LEU A 12 13.99 -13.00 -30.55
CA LEU A 12 13.80 -11.91 -29.60
C LEU A 12 12.50 -11.14 -29.84
N LYS A 13 12.15 -10.86 -31.10
CA LYS A 13 10.87 -10.21 -31.44
C LYS A 13 9.67 -11.08 -31.10
N ALA A 14 9.76 -12.38 -31.31
CA ALA A 14 8.71 -13.33 -30.95
C ALA A 14 8.54 -13.43 -29.44
N GLN A 15 9.63 -13.57 -28.68
CA GLN A 15 9.61 -13.59 -27.23
C GLN A 15 9.05 -12.29 -26.65
N SER A 16 9.44 -11.12 -27.17
CA SER A 16 8.94 -9.82 -26.71
C SER A 16 7.42 -9.68 -26.94
N ARG A 17 6.89 -10.15 -28.06
CA ARG A 17 5.43 -10.17 -28.32
C ARG A 17 4.70 -11.07 -27.34
N ASN A 18 5.22 -12.27 -27.09
CA ASN A 18 4.63 -13.23 -26.15
C ASN A 18 4.70 -12.70 -24.70
N ALA A 19 5.80 -12.09 -24.31
CA ALA A 19 5.95 -11.43 -23.00
C ALA A 19 4.93 -10.28 -22.84
N PHE A 20 4.74 -9.46 -23.88
CA PHE A 20 3.76 -8.38 -23.87
C PHE A 20 2.32 -8.91 -23.78
N ALA A 21 1.96 -9.98 -24.49
CA ALA A 21 0.65 -10.62 -24.36
C ALA A 21 0.40 -11.11 -22.93
N LEU A 22 1.43 -11.66 -22.25
CA LEU A 22 1.31 -12.07 -20.86
C LEU A 22 1.15 -10.86 -19.91
N ILE A 23 1.81 -9.73 -20.18
CA ILE A 23 1.59 -8.47 -19.45
C ILE A 23 0.11 -8.08 -19.53
N LEU A 24 -0.46 -8.04 -20.74
CA LEU A 24 -1.87 -7.69 -20.95
C LEU A 24 -2.81 -8.62 -20.19
N ALA A 25 -2.57 -9.93 -20.24
CA ALA A 25 -3.36 -10.92 -19.52
C ALA A 25 -3.31 -10.74 -17.99
N LYS A 26 -2.17 -10.28 -17.44
CA LYS A 26 -2.03 -9.98 -16.02
C LYS A 26 -2.72 -8.67 -15.64
N LEU A 27 -2.54 -7.62 -16.42
CA LEU A 27 -3.16 -6.32 -16.20
C LEU A 27 -4.68 -6.37 -16.34
N GLY A 28 -5.23 -7.26 -17.16
CA GLY A 28 -6.66 -7.52 -17.22
C GLY A 28 -7.29 -8.08 -15.94
N ARG A 29 -6.47 -8.56 -15.00
CA ARG A 29 -6.96 -9.06 -13.70
C ARG A 29 -6.82 -8.03 -12.58
N ARG A 30 -5.70 -7.32 -12.53
CA ARG A 30 -5.40 -6.24 -11.59
C ARG A 30 -4.19 -5.44 -12.05
N ASP A 31 -4.01 -4.28 -11.47
CA ASP A 31 -2.77 -3.52 -11.65
C ASP A 31 -1.56 -4.26 -11.08
N HIS A 32 -0.44 -4.14 -11.76
CA HIS A 32 0.85 -4.70 -11.38
C HIS A 32 1.93 -3.63 -11.48
N THR A 33 2.92 -3.69 -10.59
CA THR A 33 4.15 -2.89 -10.73
C THR A 33 5.05 -3.48 -11.81
N GLU A 34 5.96 -2.63 -12.33
CA GLU A 34 7.01 -3.06 -13.26
C GLU A 34 7.79 -4.26 -12.70
N ASN A 35 8.22 -4.19 -11.44
CA ASN A 35 8.95 -5.26 -10.76
C ASN A 35 8.13 -6.57 -10.60
N GLU A 36 6.82 -6.47 -10.31
CA GLU A 36 5.94 -7.64 -10.26
C GLU A 36 5.84 -8.33 -11.63
N LEU A 37 5.75 -7.55 -12.71
CA LEU A 37 5.69 -8.06 -14.08
C LEU A 37 7.03 -8.66 -14.51
N GLU A 38 8.14 -7.97 -14.27
CA GLU A 38 9.50 -8.42 -14.56
C GLU A 38 9.76 -9.80 -13.93
N ARG A 39 9.53 -9.93 -12.62
CA ARG A 39 9.65 -11.21 -11.91
C ARG A 39 8.73 -12.29 -12.46
N ALA A 40 7.53 -11.92 -12.88
CA ALA A 40 6.59 -12.88 -13.41
C ALA A 40 6.98 -13.40 -14.79
N LEU A 41 7.55 -12.53 -15.63
CA LEU A 41 8.07 -12.89 -16.96
C LEU A 41 9.35 -13.71 -16.84
N GLY A 42 10.28 -13.33 -15.97
CA GLY A 42 11.50 -14.09 -15.73
C GLY A 42 11.19 -15.53 -15.25
N ARG A 43 10.24 -15.72 -14.35
CA ARG A 43 9.79 -17.07 -13.94
C ARG A 43 9.16 -17.89 -15.08
N LYS A 44 8.76 -17.27 -16.16
CA LYS A 44 8.26 -17.93 -17.36
C LYS A 44 9.34 -18.25 -18.41
N GLY A 45 10.58 -17.86 -18.10
CA GLY A 45 11.74 -18.16 -18.94
C GLY A 45 11.95 -17.20 -20.11
N PHE A 46 11.32 -16.03 -20.11
CA PHE A 46 11.63 -14.99 -21.09
C PHE A 46 13.01 -14.39 -20.85
N SER A 47 13.75 -14.09 -21.93
CA SER A 47 15.04 -13.43 -21.83
C SER A 47 14.91 -12.01 -21.26
N GLU A 48 15.96 -11.49 -20.63
CA GLU A 48 15.96 -10.14 -20.05
C GLU A 48 15.67 -9.07 -21.10
N GLU A 49 16.22 -9.24 -22.32
CA GLU A 49 16.00 -8.35 -23.45
C GLU A 49 14.52 -8.32 -23.86
N ALA A 50 13.87 -9.50 -23.98
CA ALA A 50 12.46 -9.63 -24.33
C ALA A 50 11.57 -9.02 -23.24
N VAL A 51 11.88 -9.26 -21.97
CA VAL A 51 11.18 -8.67 -20.82
C VAL A 51 11.29 -7.15 -20.84
N GLY A 52 12.51 -6.63 -21.00
CA GLY A 52 12.77 -5.19 -21.07
C GLY A 52 12.04 -4.53 -22.25
N ALA A 53 12.04 -5.15 -23.43
CA ALA A 53 11.33 -4.63 -24.61
C ALA A 53 9.81 -4.60 -24.38
N ALA A 54 9.23 -5.66 -23.81
CA ALA A 54 7.81 -5.75 -23.49
C ALA A 54 7.39 -4.72 -22.41
N LEU A 55 8.18 -4.55 -21.36
CA LEU A 55 7.92 -3.55 -20.29
C LEU A 55 8.03 -2.13 -20.82
N ARG A 56 9.06 -1.81 -21.62
CA ARG A 56 9.16 -0.49 -22.26
C ARG A 56 7.96 -0.18 -23.14
N ARG A 57 7.44 -1.17 -23.87
CA ARG A 57 6.23 -1.01 -24.65
C ARG A 57 5.01 -0.74 -23.74
N ALA A 58 4.80 -1.55 -22.71
CA ALA A 58 3.69 -1.38 -21.78
C ALA A 58 3.71 0.00 -21.08
N LYS A 59 4.90 0.51 -20.76
CA LYS A 59 5.07 1.88 -20.19
C LYS A 59 4.74 2.96 -21.21
N ARG A 60 5.23 2.87 -22.45
CA ARG A 60 4.88 3.84 -23.50
C ARG A 60 3.38 3.88 -23.83
N GLU A 61 2.71 2.75 -23.76
CA GLU A 61 1.25 2.65 -23.94
C GLU A 61 0.45 3.04 -22.67
N GLY A 62 1.13 3.46 -21.58
CA GLY A 62 0.49 3.89 -20.33
C GLY A 62 -0.17 2.76 -19.53
N LEU A 63 0.07 1.51 -19.90
CA LEU A 63 -0.50 0.33 -19.26
C LEU A 63 0.13 0.05 -17.89
N VAL A 64 1.41 0.37 -17.74
CA VAL A 64 2.18 0.22 -16.49
C VAL A 64 2.65 1.60 -16.05
N ASN A 65 2.27 1.97 -14.83
CA ASN A 65 2.68 3.23 -14.20
C ASN A 65 2.74 3.04 -12.68
N ASP A 66 3.93 2.86 -12.16
CA ASP A 66 4.17 2.57 -10.75
C ASP A 66 3.80 3.75 -9.84
N GLU A 67 3.96 5.00 -10.30
CA GLU A 67 3.58 6.19 -9.52
C GLU A 67 2.05 6.28 -9.36
N ARG A 68 1.31 6.09 -10.45
CA ARG A 68 -0.16 6.05 -10.42
C ARG A 68 -0.66 4.94 -9.50
N LEU A 69 -0.07 3.75 -9.60
CA LEU A 69 -0.43 2.61 -8.77
C LEU A 69 -0.10 2.85 -7.30
N ALA A 70 1.09 3.43 -6.99
CA ALA A 70 1.47 3.81 -5.65
C ALA A 70 0.49 4.80 -5.02
N GLY A 71 0.12 5.86 -5.75
CA GLY A 71 -0.88 6.84 -5.32
C GLY A 71 -2.24 6.21 -5.05
N THR A 72 -2.68 5.31 -5.93
CA THR A 72 -3.96 4.59 -5.76
C THR A 72 -3.95 3.72 -4.50
N ILE A 73 -2.91 2.90 -4.30
CA ILE A 73 -2.76 2.07 -3.10
C ILE A 73 -2.69 2.94 -1.84
N ALA A 74 -1.94 4.04 -1.88
CA ALA A 74 -1.81 4.94 -0.74
C ALA A 74 -3.16 5.60 -0.37
N ARG A 75 -3.91 6.12 -1.35
CA ARG A 75 -5.23 6.73 -1.13
C ARG A 75 -6.25 5.76 -0.54
N ILE A 76 -6.34 4.53 -1.07
CA ILE A 76 -7.24 3.49 -0.54
C ILE A 76 -6.91 3.19 0.93
N ASN A 77 -5.62 3.07 1.28
CA ASN A 77 -5.21 2.79 2.66
C ASN A 77 -5.42 4.01 3.57
N ALA A 78 -5.15 5.23 3.09
CA ALA A 78 -5.40 6.45 3.84
C ALA A 78 -6.88 6.60 4.21
N ARG A 79 -7.79 6.44 3.25
CA ARG A 79 -9.25 6.48 3.47
C ARG A 79 -9.72 5.43 4.47
N SER A 80 -9.18 4.23 4.40
CA SER A 80 -9.61 3.12 5.27
C SER A 80 -9.34 3.38 6.76
N GLY A 81 -8.33 4.18 7.10
CA GLY A 81 -7.89 4.43 8.48
C GLY A 81 -7.35 3.19 9.21
N LYS A 82 -7.17 2.06 8.52
CA LYS A 82 -6.76 0.78 9.15
C LYS A 82 -5.25 0.56 9.11
N ARG A 83 -4.56 1.15 8.15
CA ARG A 83 -3.10 1.05 7.98
C ARG A 83 -2.50 2.44 7.90
N GLY A 84 -1.45 2.66 8.65
CA GLY A 84 -0.73 3.92 8.68
C GLY A 84 0.29 4.07 7.53
N PRO A 85 0.81 5.29 7.33
CA PRO A 85 1.71 5.62 6.23
C PRO A 85 2.96 4.76 6.20
N LEU A 86 3.56 4.42 7.35
CA LEU A 86 4.76 3.59 7.41
C LEU A 86 4.51 2.16 6.87
N ARG A 87 3.34 1.60 7.16
CA ARG A 87 2.97 0.27 6.65
C ARG A 87 2.68 0.30 5.15
N VAL A 88 2.10 1.41 4.66
CA VAL A 88 1.86 1.61 3.22
C VAL A 88 3.17 1.71 2.48
N VAL A 89 4.12 2.51 2.96
CA VAL A 89 5.48 2.62 2.38
C VAL A 89 6.15 1.23 2.32
N ALA A 90 6.10 0.46 3.41
CA ALA A 90 6.67 -0.88 3.43
C ALA A 90 6.01 -1.80 2.38
N THR A 91 4.68 -1.73 2.22
CA THR A 91 3.94 -2.50 1.21
C THR A 91 4.33 -2.12 -0.21
N LEU A 92 4.46 -0.82 -0.49
CA LEU A 92 4.86 -0.31 -1.81
C LEU A 92 6.29 -0.75 -2.16
N ARG A 93 7.21 -0.68 -1.19
CA ARG A 93 8.58 -1.17 -1.37
C ARG A 93 8.65 -2.67 -1.64
N GLN A 94 7.86 -3.49 -0.96
CA GLN A 94 7.74 -4.93 -1.24
C GLN A 94 7.27 -5.23 -2.65
N LYS A 95 6.50 -4.30 -3.25
CA LYS A 95 6.06 -4.37 -4.65
C LYS A 95 7.12 -3.89 -5.64
N GLY A 96 8.28 -3.43 -5.16
CA GLY A 96 9.39 -2.95 -5.99
C GLY A 96 9.37 -1.47 -6.29
N ILE A 97 8.45 -0.71 -5.69
CA ILE A 97 8.42 0.76 -5.86
C ILE A 97 9.59 1.39 -5.09
N PRO A 98 10.36 2.31 -5.69
CA PRO A 98 11.45 3.01 -5.04
C PRO A 98 11.01 3.70 -3.74
N LYS A 99 11.93 3.78 -2.77
CA LYS A 99 11.65 4.32 -1.43
C LYS A 99 11.07 5.73 -1.48
N GLU A 100 11.67 6.58 -2.27
CA GLU A 100 11.32 7.99 -2.42
C GLU A 100 9.89 8.14 -2.99
N ALA A 101 9.57 7.39 -4.05
CA ALA A 101 8.24 7.37 -4.65
C ALA A 101 7.18 6.80 -3.68
N ALA A 102 7.51 5.73 -2.95
CA ALA A 102 6.61 5.16 -1.95
C ALA A 102 6.33 6.14 -0.79
N GLN A 103 7.36 6.87 -0.34
CA GLN A 103 7.20 7.89 0.71
C GLN A 103 6.40 9.09 0.23
N ALA A 104 6.65 9.57 -0.98
CA ALA A 104 5.92 10.69 -1.59
C ALA A 104 4.41 10.34 -1.73
N ALA A 105 4.09 9.19 -2.30
CA ALA A 105 2.72 8.72 -2.45
C ALA A 105 1.99 8.58 -1.09
N ALA A 106 2.67 8.03 -0.07
CA ALA A 106 2.09 7.91 1.26
C ALA A 106 1.90 9.30 1.91
N LYS A 107 2.89 10.19 1.84
CA LYS A 107 2.80 11.55 2.38
C LYS A 107 1.62 12.31 1.79
N GLU A 108 1.50 12.32 0.47
CA GLU A 108 0.41 12.99 -0.24
C GLU A 108 -0.96 12.44 0.16
N ALA A 109 -1.13 11.12 0.13
CA ALA A 109 -2.41 10.48 0.41
C ALA A 109 -2.88 10.67 1.86
N PHE A 110 -1.97 10.72 2.84
CA PHE A 110 -2.33 10.86 4.25
C PHE A 110 -2.42 12.31 4.73
N ALA A 111 -1.86 13.29 4.00
CA ALA A 111 -1.88 14.69 4.40
C ALA A 111 -3.29 15.32 4.37
N GLY A 112 -4.16 14.91 3.44
CA GLY A 112 -5.47 15.51 3.19
C GLY A 112 -6.67 14.58 3.41
N SER A 113 -6.49 13.43 4.07
CA SER A 113 -7.57 12.44 4.22
C SER A 113 -8.39 12.68 5.49
N GLU A 114 -9.39 13.55 5.44
CA GLU A 114 -10.35 13.75 6.55
C GLU A 114 -11.13 12.46 6.86
N GLU A 115 -11.61 11.78 5.81
CA GLU A 115 -12.29 10.49 5.95
C GLU A 115 -11.38 9.46 6.64
N GLY A 116 -10.08 9.44 6.28
CA GLY A 116 -9.10 8.57 6.91
C GLY A 116 -8.86 8.90 8.39
N GLN A 117 -8.86 10.17 8.75
CA GLN A 117 -8.76 10.60 10.15
C GLN A 117 -9.99 10.14 10.95
N THR A 118 -11.19 10.36 10.42
CA THR A 118 -12.44 9.91 11.04
C THR A 118 -12.44 8.38 11.23
N ASN A 119 -12.07 7.64 10.20
CA ASN A 119 -12.00 6.18 10.26
C ASN A 119 -10.91 5.68 11.23
N LEU A 120 -9.80 6.37 11.34
CA LEU A 120 -8.76 6.09 12.34
C LEU A 120 -9.27 6.32 13.77
N VAL A 121 -9.98 7.41 14.02
CA VAL A 121 -10.58 7.69 15.34
C VAL A 121 -11.60 6.61 15.68
N ARG A 122 -12.55 6.29 14.81
CA ARG A 122 -13.51 5.20 15.00
C ARG A 122 -12.82 3.86 15.28
N PHE A 123 -11.69 3.63 14.63
CA PHE A 123 -10.90 2.42 14.87
C PHE A 123 -10.23 2.45 16.25
N ALA A 124 -9.67 3.59 16.67
CA ALA A 124 -9.07 3.79 17.99
C ALA A 124 -10.13 3.63 19.11
N THR A 125 -11.34 4.19 18.92
CA THR A 125 -12.48 4.03 19.84
C THR A 125 -12.83 2.55 20.07
N ARG A 126 -12.95 1.79 18.97
CA ARG A 126 -13.20 0.34 19.07
C ARG A 126 -12.07 -0.45 19.75
N LEU A 127 -10.82 -0.03 19.53
CA LEU A 127 -9.67 -0.63 20.20
C LEU A 127 -9.69 -0.31 21.70
N LEU A 128 -10.03 0.92 22.07
CA LEU A 128 -10.09 1.36 23.45
C LEU A 128 -11.22 0.64 24.23
N ALA A 129 -12.41 0.55 23.64
CA ALA A 129 -13.54 -0.18 24.21
C ALA A 129 -13.26 -1.66 24.47
N ARG A 130 -12.41 -2.29 23.63
CA ARG A 130 -12.04 -3.71 23.75
C ARG A 130 -10.70 -3.95 24.44
N ALA A 131 -10.01 -2.90 24.82
CA ALA A 131 -8.69 -3.02 25.45
C ALA A 131 -8.81 -3.64 26.84
N LYS A 132 -8.10 -4.75 27.05
CA LYS A 132 -7.94 -5.37 28.36
C LYS A 132 -6.92 -4.57 29.18
N GLY A 133 -7.13 -4.46 30.47
CA GLY A 133 -6.23 -3.78 31.42
C GLY A 133 -7.02 -3.29 32.63
N ASP A 134 -6.37 -3.31 33.78
CA ASP A 134 -6.97 -2.91 35.05
C ASP A 134 -6.99 -1.39 35.21
N THR A 135 -6.10 -0.71 34.49
CA THR A 135 -5.98 0.74 34.53
C THR A 135 -6.20 1.37 33.15
N ILE A 136 -6.72 2.60 33.14
CA ILE A 136 -6.85 3.39 31.91
C ILE A 136 -5.50 3.60 31.20
N ARG A 137 -4.42 3.72 32.00
CA ARG A 137 -3.05 3.85 31.48
C ARG A 137 -2.65 2.63 30.65
N GLU A 138 -2.92 1.43 31.14
CA GLU A 138 -2.61 0.19 30.42
C GLU A 138 -3.40 0.09 29.13
N LYS A 139 -4.70 0.42 29.14
CA LYS A 139 -5.55 0.44 27.95
C LYS A 139 -4.99 1.42 26.92
N ARG A 140 -4.62 2.63 27.30
CA ARG A 140 -3.98 3.65 26.44
C ARG A 140 -2.71 3.13 25.78
N VAL A 141 -1.82 2.54 26.55
CA VAL A 141 -0.55 1.97 26.03
C VAL A 141 -0.82 0.87 25.00
N ARG A 142 -1.78 0.00 25.25
CA ARG A 142 -2.16 -1.08 24.33
C ARG A 142 -2.72 -0.53 23.02
N VAL A 143 -3.60 0.46 23.07
CA VAL A 143 -4.17 1.11 21.88
C VAL A 143 -3.06 1.77 21.07
N VAL A 144 -2.21 2.59 21.68
CA VAL A 144 -1.08 3.24 20.97
C VAL A 144 -0.17 2.20 20.32
N ARG A 145 0.22 1.16 21.05
CA ARG A 145 1.06 0.07 20.51
C ARG A 145 0.38 -0.63 19.33
N SER A 146 -0.92 -0.88 19.41
CA SER A 146 -1.70 -1.47 18.32
C SER A 146 -1.73 -0.61 17.06
N LEU A 147 -1.90 0.72 17.22
CA LEU A 147 -1.86 1.67 16.11
C LEU A 147 -0.46 1.77 15.50
N MET A 148 0.59 1.82 16.32
CA MET A 148 1.98 1.83 15.85
C MET A 148 2.32 0.54 15.08
N GLY A 149 1.86 -0.62 15.55
CA GLY A 149 2.01 -1.90 14.83
C GLY A 149 1.32 -1.92 13.46
N ARG A 150 0.35 -1.04 13.24
CA ARG A 150 -0.31 -0.82 11.94
C ARG A 150 0.38 0.24 11.08
N GLY A 151 1.48 0.82 11.56
CA GLY A 151 2.30 1.78 10.82
C GLY A 151 1.87 3.22 10.97
N PHE A 152 1.09 3.56 12.00
CA PHE A 152 0.88 4.96 12.38
C PHE A 152 2.05 5.45 13.23
N GLY A 153 2.47 6.70 13.00
CA GLY A 153 3.49 7.32 13.84
C GLY A 153 2.96 7.58 15.28
N LEU A 154 3.86 7.68 16.25
CA LEU A 154 3.49 7.89 17.66
C LEU A 154 2.59 9.11 17.87
N SER A 155 2.89 10.23 17.20
CA SER A 155 2.09 11.46 17.26
C SER A 155 0.66 11.22 16.74
N GLN A 156 0.52 10.56 15.59
CA GLN A 156 -0.79 10.21 15.01
C GLN A 156 -1.57 9.26 15.92
N ALA A 157 -0.90 8.25 16.48
CA ALA A 157 -1.52 7.28 17.38
C ALA A 157 -2.02 7.94 18.67
N ARG A 158 -1.25 8.85 19.26
CA ARG A 158 -1.66 9.61 20.45
C ARG A 158 -2.81 10.57 20.15
N LYS A 159 -2.76 11.29 19.02
CA LYS A 159 -3.85 12.19 18.61
C LYS A 159 -5.15 11.40 18.40
N ALA A 160 -5.09 10.27 17.69
CA ALA A 160 -6.26 9.43 17.46
C ALA A 160 -6.84 8.86 18.76
N LEU A 161 -6.00 8.47 19.71
CA LEU A 161 -6.43 8.01 21.03
C LEU A 161 -7.15 9.14 21.81
N GLY A 162 -6.60 10.34 21.87
CA GLY A 162 -7.23 11.48 22.56
C GLY A 162 -8.61 11.82 21.97
N LEU A 163 -8.73 11.83 20.65
CA LEU A 163 -10.02 12.04 19.99
C LEU A 163 -11.02 10.88 20.25
N ALA A 164 -10.53 9.66 20.35
CA ALA A 164 -11.35 8.51 20.69
C ALA A 164 -11.87 8.54 22.13
N GLU A 165 -11.06 9.03 23.06
CA GLU A 165 -11.46 9.22 24.46
C GLU A 165 -12.56 10.28 24.58
N ASN A 166 -12.40 11.41 23.91
CA ASN A 166 -13.41 12.48 23.88
C ASN A 166 -14.74 11.98 23.29
N ALA A 167 -14.69 11.22 22.19
CA ALA A 167 -15.89 10.65 21.56
C ALA A 167 -16.65 9.70 22.52
N LEU A 168 -15.95 8.89 23.31
CA LEU A 168 -16.58 8.01 24.30
C LEU A 168 -17.20 8.78 25.46
N ILE A 169 -16.57 9.86 25.92
CA ILE A 169 -17.12 10.73 26.96
C ILE A 169 -18.40 11.39 26.48
N GLU A 170 -18.41 11.94 25.27
CA GLU A 170 -19.60 12.57 24.67
C GLU A 170 -20.75 11.58 24.47
N GLU A 171 -20.46 10.34 24.08
CA GLU A 171 -21.46 9.28 23.92
C GLU A 171 -22.10 8.90 25.26
N ASN A 172 -21.31 8.73 26.32
CA ASN A 172 -21.80 8.44 27.66
C ASN A 172 -22.63 9.60 28.24
N THR A 173 -22.19 10.86 28.07
CA THR A 173 -22.92 12.04 28.56
C THR A 173 -24.29 12.21 27.89
N ARG A 174 -24.42 11.84 26.61
CA ARG A 174 -25.73 11.87 25.92
C ARG A 174 -26.67 10.80 26.42
N HIS A 175 -26.15 9.61 26.71
CA HIS A 175 -26.95 8.50 27.21
C HIS A 175 -27.53 8.80 28.60
N ASP A 176 -26.71 9.43 29.47
CA ASP A 176 -27.15 9.85 30.82
C ASP A 176 -28.14 11.04 30.80
N ALA A 177 -28.23 11.79 29.70
CA ALA A 177 -29.17 12.91 29.55
C ALA A 177 -30.53 12.52 28.98
N ASP A 178 -30.61 11.32 28.38
CA ASP A 178 -31.85 10.77 27.78
C ASP A 178 -32.58 9.79 28.73
N GLU A 179 -32.02 9.53 29.95
CA GLU A 179 -32.67 8.78 31.05
C GLU A 179 -33.25 9.74 32.10
#